data_994d98a52792e2aa7297a1f20eca22bc
#
_entry.id   994d98a52792e2aa7297a1f20eca22bc
#
_cell.length_a   1.000
_cell.length_b   1.000
_cell.length_c   1.000
_cell.angle_alpha   90.00
_cell.angle_beta   90.00
_cell.angle_gamma   90.00
#
_symmetry.space_group_name_H-M   'P 1'
#
loop_
_entity.id
_entity.type
_entity.pdbx_description
1 polymer ?
#
loop_
_entity_poly.entity_id
_entity_poly.type
_entity_poly.pdbx_seq_one_letter_code
_entity_poly.pdbx_strand_id
1 'polypeptide(L)'
;MIDCKIIRVFPRRTAWTPESPLVFIGDPPLFRPPEMPVKISVTFTWDIPEGQRLQRAWEQYYSDVQIGGPAFGDPGNDFTPGRFIKEGVTFTSRGCPNNCPWCFVPEREGKIRELEITNGWIVQDNNLLACSNYHIRKVFEMLMAQNKAVTFSGGLEARRLKSWHIELFKKIKVPELWFACDTPASLKYLKRANDLLGDFPTRKKRCYVMIGYKENLASAERRLKNVYALGFLPFSQLYQPKTKRIKYSQEWRDLNRHWSRPALYREKPRTKGE
;
A
#
# COMPACT_ATOMS: atom_id res chain seq x y z
N MET A 1 19.90 -16.48 -4.44
CA MET A 1 19.16 -17.46 -3.61
C MET A 1 18.96 -16.82 -2.26
N ILE A 2 17.70 -16.66 -1.82
CA ILE A 2 17.37 -16.12 -0.49
C ILE A 2 17.90 -17.12 0.54
N ASP A 3 18.58 -16.61 1.55
CA ASP A 3 19.19 -17.41 2.62
C ASP A 3 18.15 -18.33 3.28
N CYS A 4 18.15 -19.61 2.91
CA CYS A 4 17.16 -20.60 3.31
C CYS A 4 17.36 -21.12 4.76
N LYS A 5 18.22 -20.49 5.54
CA LYS A 5 18.60 -20.95 6.90
C LYS A 5 17.97 -20.15 8.04
N ILE A 6 16.87 -19.47 7.80
CA ILE A 6 16.18 -18.66 8.82
C ILE A 6 14.69 -18.98 8.80
N ILE A 7 14.15 -19.38 9.94
CA ILE A 7 12.69 -19.43 10.18
C ILE A 7 12.17 -18.01 10.33
N ARG A 8 11.12 -17.68 9.59
CA ARG A 8 10.46 -16.37 9.61
C ARG A 8 9.05 -16.54 10.14
N VAL A 9 8.77 -15.86 11.24
CA VAL A 9 7.48 -15.96 11.93
C VAL A 9 6.75 -14.62 11.86
N PHE A 10 5.45 -14.68 11.62
CA PHE A 10 4.59 -13.51 11.56
C PHE A 10 3.37 -13.70 12.46
N PRO A 11 2.94 -12.67 13.21
CA PRO A 11 1.72 -12.72 14.02
C PRO A 11 0.46 -13.00 13.20
N ARG A 12 0.44 -12.54 11.95
CA ARG A 12 -0.67 -12.75 11.00
C ARG A 12 -0.20 -12.81 9.56
N ARG A 13 -0.97 -13.46 8.72
CA ARG A 13 -0.78 -13.40 7.26
C ARG A 13 -1.33 -12.08 6.72
N THR A 14 -0.57 -11.45 5.84
CA THR A 14 -0.98 -10.28 5.04
C THR A 14 -0.80 -10.58 3.56
N ALA A 15 -1.27 -9.70 2.69
CA ALA A 15 -1.04 -9.81 1.24
C ALA A 15 0.47 -9.77 0.87
N TRP A 16 1.29 -9.25 1.77
CA TRP A 16 2.73 -9.06 1.58
C TRP A 16 3.59 -10.06 2.36
N THR A 17 3.00 -10.97 3.10
CA THR A 17 3.73 -12.05 3.79
C THR A 17 4.38 -12.94 2.73
N PRO A 18 5.69 -13.24 2.85
CA PRO A 18 6.38 -14.11 1.89
C PRO A 18 5.86 -15.54 1.92
N GLU A 19 6.02 -16.24 0.81
CA GLU A 19 5.64 -17.66 0.67
C GLU A 19 6.91 -18.50 0.59
N SER A 20 7.14 -19.36 1.60
CA SER A 20 8.31 -20.23 1.66
C SER A 20 8.07 -21.32 2.70
N PRO A 21 8.72 -22.51 2.60
CA PRO A 21 8.62 -23.57 3.60
C PRO A 21 9.05 -23.17 5.02
N LEU A 22 9.91 -22.14 5.15
CA LEU A 22 10.38 -21.61 6.43
C LEU A 22 9.65 -20.32 6.86
N VAL A 23 8.42 -20.11 6.36
CA VAL A 23 7.54 -19.02 6.79
C VAL A 23 6.38 -19.60 7.58
N PHE A 24 6.21 -19.15 8.82
CA PHE A 24 5.18 -19.58 9.74
C PHE A 24 4.31 -18.42 10.19
N ILE A 25 3.05 -18.71 10.43
CA ILE A 25 2.08 -17.77 10.98
C ILE A 25 1.64 -18.29 12.35
N GLY A 26 1.94 -17.57 13.41
CA GLY A 26 1.58 -17.97 14.76
C GLY A 26 2.56 -18.95 15.39
N ASP A 27 2.03 -19.90 16.15
CA ASP A 27 2.77 -20.82 17.00
C ASP A 27 3.69 -21.81 16.23
N PRO A 28 4.71 -22.35 16.89
CA PRO A 28 5.54 -23.43 16.33
C PRO A 28 4.66 -24.62 15.89
N PRO A 29 4.90 -25.19 14.71
CA PRO A 29 4.14 -26.36 14.26
C PRO A 29 4.56 -27.61 15.04
N LEU A 30 3.72 -28.66 14.99
CA LEU A 30 4.03 -29.95 15.63
C LEU A 30 5.32 -30.55 15.04
N PHE A 31 5.44 -30.56 13.71
CA PHE A 31 6.66 -30.97 13.01
C PHE A 31 7.50 -29.74 12.70
N ARG A 32 8.53 -29.51 13.52
CA ARG A 32 9.38 -28.33 13.47
C ARG A 32 10.58 -28.55 12.55
N PRO A 33 11.01 -27.51 11.81
CA PRO A 33 12.32 -27.53 11.15
C PRO A 33 13.45 -27.79 12.13
N PRO A 34 14.61 -28.27 11.65
CA PRO A 34 15.84 -28.40 12.47
C PRO A 34 16.22 -27.06 13.12
N GLU A 35 17.10 -27.13 14.13
CA GLU A 35 17.63 -25.94 14.83
C GLU A 35 18.23 -24.93 13.84
N MET A 36 17.72 -23.74 13.87
CA MET A 36 18.19 -22.59 13.08
C MET A 36 17.62 -21.29 13.65
N PRO A 37 18.19 -20.12 13.31
CA PRO A 37 17.69 -18.83 13.79
C PRO A 37 16.22 -18.60 13.44
N VAL A 38 15.45 -18.12 14.42
CA VAL A 38 14.05 -17.74 14.29
C VAL A 38 13.93 -16.21 14.35
N LYS A 39 13.34 -15.60 13.33
CA LYS A 39 13.09 -14.16 13.26
C LYS A 39 11.59 -13.90 13.23
N ILE A 40 11.07 -13.26 14.27
CA ILE A 40 9.67 -12.87 14.37
C ILE A 40 9.53 -11.43 13.85
N SER A 41 8.83 -11.27 12.73
CA SER A 41 8.64 -9.95 12.09
C SER A 41 7.25 -9.40 12.37
N VAL A 42 7.19 -8.28 13.08
CA VAL A 42 5.96 -7.59 13.47
C VAL A 42 5.81 -6.30 12.67
N THR A 43 4.78 -6.24 11.83
CA THR A 43 4.53 -5.09 10.94
C THR A 43 3.70 -3.99 11.62
N PHE A 44 2.71 -4.38 12.42
CA PHE A 44 1.74 -3.45 13.01
C PHE A 44 1.94 -3.33 14.52
N THR A 45 1.85 -2.12 15.05
CA THR A 45 2.07 -1.84 16.48
C THR A 45 1.06 -2.58 17.39
N TRP A 46 -0.17 -2.81 16.92
CA TRP A 46 -1.16 -3.58 17.68
C TRP A 46 -0.90 -5.10 17.72
N ASP A 47 0.05 -5.59 16.94
CA ASP A 47 0.49 -6.99 16.93
C ASP A 47 1.73 -7.21 17.84
N ILE A 48 2.24 -6.16 18.47
CA ILE A 48 3.41 -6.28 19.39
C ILE A 48 3.15 -7.29 20.52
N PRO A 49 2.00 -7.25 21.22
CA PRO A 49 1.74 -8.24 22.28
C PRO A 49 1.74 -9.67 21.77
N GLU A 50 1.16 -9.92 20.59
CA GLU A 50 1.16 -11.25 19.97
C GLU A 50 2.58 -11.64 19.53
N GLY A 51 3.34 -10.72 18.94
CA GLY A 51 4.74 -10.96 18.59
C GLY A 51 5.57 -11.40 19.80
N GLN A 52 5.42 -10.73 20.94
CA GLN A 52 6.10 -11.08 22.20
C GLN A 52 5.63 -12.43 22.76
N ARG A 53 4.34 -12.76 22.63
CA ARG A 53 3.80 -14.07 22.98
C ARG A 53 4.46 -15.17 22.13
N LEU A 54 4.53 -14.94 20.82
CA LEU A 54 5.16 -15.86 19.88
C LEU A 54 6.65 -16.04 20.16
N GLN A 55 7.36 -14.99 20.54
CA GLN A 55 8.76 -15.10 20.94
C GLN A 55 8.92 -16.13 22.05
N ARG A 56 8.18 -16.01 23.15
CA ARG A 56 8.20 -16.97 24.26
C ARG A 56 7.80 -18.40 23.83
N ALA A 57 6.86 -18.53 22.89
CA ALA A 57 6.43 -19.84 22.40
C ALA A 57 7.51 -20.53 21.56
N TRP A 58 8.22 -19.78 20.73
CA TRP A 58 9.30 -20.31 19.89
C TRP A 58 10.59 -20.57 20.68
N GLU A 59 10.91 -19.76 21.70
CA GLU A 59 12.05 -19.95 22.63
C GLU A 59 12.00 -21.28 23.38
N GLN A 60 10.84 -21.94 23.46
CA GLN A 60 10.72 -23.29 24.04
C GLN A 60 11.39 -24.36 23.19
N TYR A 61 11.68 -24.10 21.93
CA TYR A 61 12.16 -25.08 20.96
C TYR A 61 13.41 -24.66 20.19
N TYR A 62 13.76 -23.38 20.21
CA TYR A 62 14.88 -22.80 19.46
C TYR A 62 15.71 -21.88 20.35
N SER A 63 17.02 -21.95 20.21
CA SER A 63 17.97 -21.20 21.05
C SER A 63 18.16 -19.74 20.58
N ASP A 64 18.06 -19.46 19.26
CA ASP A 64 18.19 -18.12 18.68
C ASP A 64 16.84 -17.61 18.16
N VAL A 65 16.06 -16.96 19.02
CA VAL A 65 14.77 -16.36 18.67
C VAL A 65 14.84 -14.86 18.86
N GLN A 66 14.64 -14.12 17.77
CA GLN A 66 14.68 -12.66 17.77
C GLN A 66 13.36 -12.09 17.26
N ILE A 67 12.91 -11.00 17.91
CA ILE A 67 11.73 -10.24 17.51
C ILE A 67 12.15 -8.87 17.01
N GLY A 68 11.50 -8.38 15.94
CA GLY A 68 11.76 -7.09 15.36
C GLY A 68 10.74 -6.71 14.28
N GLY A 69 11.14 -5.84 13.39
CA GLY A 69 10.35 -5.36 12.26
C GLY A 69 9.76 -3.96 12.46
N PRO A 70 8.95 -3.47 11.49
CA PRO A 70 8.48 -2.07 11.45
C PRO A 70 7.73 -1.59 12.69
N ALA A 71 7.06 -2.50 13.43
CA ALA A 71 6.36 -2.16 14.66
C ALA A 71 7.28 -1.76 15.81
N PHE A 72 8.55 -2.18 15.76
CA PHE A 72 9.60 -1.87 16.74
C PHE A 72 10.52 -0.72 16.29
N GLY A 73 10.12 0.03 15.25
CA GLY A 73 10.89 1.16 14.75
C GLY A 73 12.05 0.78 13.82
N ASP A 74 12.11 -0.49 13.39
CA ASP A 74 13.07 -0.90 12.37
C ASP A 74 12.75 -0.21 11.05
N PRO A 75 13.63 0.67 10.53
CA PRO A 75 13.40 1.41 9.29
C PRO A 75 13.55 0.54 8.05
N GLY A 76 13.95 -0.73 8.18
CA GLY A 76 14.19 -1.64 7.07
C GLY A 76 15.41 -1.27 6.22
N ASN A 77 16.47 -0.73 6.82
CA ASN A 77 17.69 -0.34 6.11
C ASN A 77 18.35 -1.51 5.36
N ASP A 78 18.23 -2.73 5.92
CA ASP A 78 18.76 -3.96 5.33
C ASP A 78 17.66 -4.70 4.53
N PHE A 79 16.87 -3.96 3.79
CA PHE A 79 15.78 -4.54 3.02
C PHE A 79 16.30 -5.51 1.95
N THR A 80 15.96 -6.79 2.11
CA THR A 80 16.20 -7.82 1.10
C THR A 80 14.86 -8.28 0.53
N PRO A 81 14.59 -8.04 -0.78
CA PRO A 81 13.36 -8.50 -1.42
C PRO A 81 13.12 -10.00 -1.19
N GLY A 82 11.89 -10.38 -0.84
CA GLY A 82 11.50 -11.76 -0.60
C GLY A 82 11.91 -12.36 0.76
N ARG A 83 12.70 -11.66 1.59
CA ARG A 83 13.13 -12.17 2.89
C ARG A 83 12.02 -12.09 3.95
N PHE A 84 11.58 -10.89 4.32
CA PHE A 84 10.49 -10.66 5.29
C PHE A 84 9.23 -10.09 4.64
N ILE A 85 9.27 -9.86 3.35
CA ILE A 85 8.15 -9.39 2.55
C ILE A 85 8.13 -10.16 1.23
N LYS A 86 6.95 -10.32 0.64
CA LYS A 86 6.72 -11.08 -0.58
C LYS A 86 7.69 -10.69 -1.70
N GLU A 87 8.12 -11.68 -2.47
CA GLU A 87 8.92 -11.47 -3.67
C GLU A 87 8.24 -10.46 -4.63
N GLY A 88 9.05 -9.65 -5.28
CA GLY A 88 8.58 -8.60 -6.19
C GLY A 88 8.24 -7.27 -5.52
N VAL A 89 8.15 -7.21 -4.19
CA VAL A 89 8.04 -5.93 -3.49
C VAL A 89 9.38 -5.22 -3.51
N THR A 90 9.34 -3.93 -3.86
CA THR A 90 10.50 -3.05 -3.85
C THR A 90 10.15 -1.69 -3.27
N PHE A 91 11.13 -1.05 -2.66
CA PHE A 91 11.08 0.32 -2.16
C PHE A 91 12.15 1.11 -2.90
N THR A 92 11.73 2.03 -3.77
CA THR A 92 12.67 2.86 -4.53
C THR A 92 12.81 4.25 -3.92
N SER A 93 11.87 4.64 -3.05
CA SER A 93 11.92 5.85 -2.24
C SER A 93 11.18 5.71 -0.93
N ARG A 94 11.52 6.57 0.03
CA ARG A 94 10.83 6.68 1.33
C ARG A 94 10.54 8.13 1.64
N GLY A 95 9.51 8.36 2.46
CA GLY A 95 9.10 9.69 2.88
C GLY A 95 8.18 10.38 1.86
N CYS A 96 7.77 11.60 2.19
CA CYS A 96 6.89 12.40 1.36
C CYS A 96 7.10 13.88 1.66
N PRO A 97 7.10 14.78 0.66
CA PRO A 97 7.23 16.22 0.88
C PRO A 97 5.93 16.87 1.40
N ASN A 98 4.81 16.12 1.38
CA ASN A 98 3.52 16.61 1.83
C ASN A 98 3.38 16.41 3.35
N ASN A 99 2.83 17.41 4.04
CA ASN A 99 2.56 17.33 5.48
C ASN A 99 1.05 17.21 5.73
N CYS A 100 0.45 16.12 5.24
CA CYS A 100 -0.98 15.87 5.42
C CYS A 100 -1.29 15.57 6.89
N PRO A 101 -2.22 16.28 7.56
CA PRO A 101 -2.43 16.14 9.01
C PRO A 101 -3.01 14.79 9.45
N TRP A 102 -3.50 14.00 8.51
CA TRP A 102 -4.00 12.63 8.76
C TRP A 102 -3.00 11.54 8.41
N CYS A 103 -1.84 11.90 7.83
CA CYS A 103 -0.88 10.93 7.31
C CYS A 103 0.22 10.62 8.32
N PHE A 104 0.61 9.35 8.40
CA PHE A 104 1.71 8.90 9.27
C PHE A 104 3.09 9.10 8.65
N VAL A 105 3.17 9.27 7.32
CA VAL A 105 4.44 9.30 6.59
C VAL A 105 5.37 10.45 7.04
N PRO A 106 4.90 11.70 7.22
CA PRO A 106 5.78 12.80 7.62
C PRO A 106 6.51 12.54 8.95
N GLU A 107 5.82 11.91 9.89
CA GLU A 107 6.37 11.63 11.21
C GLU A 107 7.26 10.38 11.22
N ARG A 108 6.84 9.34 10.49
CA ARG A 108 7.52 8.04 10.51
C ARG A 108 8.68 7.95 9.53
N GLU A 109 8.55 8.53 8.35
CA GLU A 109 9.50 8.40 7.24
C GLU A 109 10.21 9.73 6.91
N GLY A 110 9.62 10.87 7.31
CA GLY A 110 10.17 12.19 7.05
C GLY A 110 10.05 12.66 5.60
N LYS A 111 11.03 13.46 5.18
CA LYS A 111 11.13 14.00 3.81
C LYS A 111 11.44 12.89 2.80
N ILE A 112 11.12 13.17 1.52
CA ILE A 112 11.42 12.23 0.42
C ILE A 112 12.91 11.93 0.35
N ARG A 113 13.25 10.66 0.24
CA ARG A 113 14.61 10.14 0.01
C ARG A 113 14.54 9.10 -1.10
N GLU A 114 15.37 9.25 -2.09
CA GLU A 114 15.58 8.24 -3.13
C GLU A 114 16.51 7.15 -2.58
N LEU A 115 16.16 5.90 -2.83
CA LEU A 115 16.90 4.72 -2.39
C LEU A 115 17.54 4.03 -3.59
N GLU A 116 18.44 3.10 -3.33
CA GLU A 116 18.94 2.19 -4.35
C GLU A 116 17.77 1.40 -4.95
N ILE A 117 17.76 1.31 -6.29
CA ILE A 117 16.67 0.64 -7.01
C ILE A 117 16.95 -0.85 -7.07
N THR A 118 16.22 -1.62 -6.30
CA THR A 118 16.22 -3.08 -6.35
C THR A 118 15.12 -3.61 -7.26
N ASN A 119 15.37 -4.77 -7.88
CA ASN A 119 14.40 -5.41 -8.77
C ASN A 119 13.08 -5.74 -8.06
N GLY A 120 11.97 -5.41 -8.72
CA GLY A 120 10.64 -5.68 -8.23
C GLY A 120 9.55 -5.11 -9.15
N TRP A 121 8.31 -5.48 -8.90
CA TRP A 121 7.14 -5.01 -9.67
C TRP A 121 5.99 -4.53 -8.78
N ILE A 122 6.17 -4.60 -7.47
CA ILE A 122 5.24 -4.08 -6.48
C ILE A 122 5.94 -2.94 -5.74
N VAL A 123 5.76 -1.73 -6.25
CA VAL A 123 6.41 -0.53 -5.70
C VAL A 123 5.65 -0.05 -4.47
N GLN A 124 6.31 -0.01 -3.32
CA GLN A 124 5.76 0.38 -2.01
C GLN A 124 6.18 1.78 -1.57
N ASP A 125 6.54 2.63 -2.51
CA ASP A 125 6.95 4.00 -2.24
C ASP A 125 5.80 4.82 -1.66
N ASN A 126 6.10 5.70 -0.71
CA ASN A 126 5.08 6.59 -0.15
C ASN A 126 4.61 7.63 -1.16
N ASN A 127 5.50 8.11 -2.05
CA ASN A 127 5.17 9.09 -3.08
C ASN A 127 6.23 9.09 -4.20
N LEU A 128 6.21 8.09 -5.08
CA LEU A 128 7.17 7.95 -6.18
C LEU A 128 7.23 9.23 -7.05
N LEU A 129 6.09 9.85 -7.36
CA LEU A 129 6.06 11.03 -8.23
C LEU A 129 6.67 12.29 -7.59
N ALA A 130 7.08 12.22 -6.32
CA ALA A 130 7.81 13.30 -5.65
C ALA A 130 9.33 13.19 -5.80
N CYS A 131 9.84 12.08 -6.31
CA CYS A 131 11.25 11.87 -6.62
C CYS A 131 11.73 12.72 -7.81
N SER A 132 13.03 12.76 -8.03
CA SER A 132 13.62 13.41 -9.21
C SER A 132 13.16 12.74 -10.50
N ASN A 133 13.12 13.51 -11.57
CA ASN A 133 12.78 12.95 -12.90
C ASN A 133 13.75 11.84 -13.32
N TYR A 134 15.01 11.94 -12.93
CA TYR A 134 16.03 10.92 -13.20
C TYR A 134 15.67 9.62 -12.48
N HIS A 135 15.40 9.68 -11.16
CA HIS A 135 15.05 8.52 -10.37
C HIS A 135 13.78 7.83 -10.89
N ILE A 136 12.73 8.61 -11.16
CA ILE A 136 11.47 8.04 -11.72
C ILE A 136 11.76 7.29 -13.01
N ARG A 137 12.57 7.84 -13.94
CA ARG A 137 12.92 7.16 -15.19
C ARG A 137 13.65 5.85 -14.94
N LYS A 138 14.63 5.83 -14.02
CA LYS A 138 15.36 4.63 -13.62
C LYS A 138 14.46 3.55 -13.01
N VAL A 139 13.50 3.95 -12.17
CA VAL A 139 12.49 3.03 -11.64
C VAL A 139 11.68 2.41 -12.78
N PHE A 140 11.23 3.21 -13.74
CA PHE A 140 10.48 2.67 -14.89
C PHE A 140 11.32 1.80 -15.82
N GLU A 141 12.61 2.08 -16.01
CA GLU A 141 13.55 1.19 -16.72
C GLU A 141 13.62 -0.18 -16.03
N MET A 142 13.78 -0.20 -14.72
CA MET A 142 13.76 -1.43 -13.91
C MET A 142 12.43 -2.17 -14.06
N LEU A 143 11.28 -1.47 -13.96
CA LEU A 143 9.96 -2.07 -14.09
C LEU A 143 9.70 -2.69 -15.47
N MET A 144 10.15 -2.03 -16.53
CA MET A 144 10.07 -2.56 -17.89
C MET A 144 10.87 -3.86 -18.04
N ALA A 145 12.07 -3.91 -17.45
CA ALA A 145 12.95 -5.09 -17.48
C ALA A 145 12.34 -6.32 -16.79
N GLN A 146 11.45 -6.12 -15.77
CA GLN A 146 10.78 -7.24 -15.06
C GLN A 146 9.71 -7.95 -15.90
N ASN A 147 9.13 -7.29 -16.91
CA ASN A 147 8.00 -7.80 -17.72
C ASN A 147 6.83 -8.38 -16.89
N LYS A 148 6.58 -7.84 -15.70
CA LYS A 148 5.51 -8.22 -14.78
C LYS A 148 4.40 -7.17 -14.74
N ALA A 149 3.24 -7.54 -14.21
CA ALA A 149 2.19 -6.57 -13.93
C ALA A 149 2.61 -5.70 -12.72
N VAL A 150 2.73 -4.39 -12.95
CA VAL A 150 3.24 -3.44 -11.96
C VAL A 150 2.13 -2.92 -11.06
N THR A 151 2.38 -2.90 -9.77
CA THR A 151 1.49 -2.30 -8.76
C THR A 151 2.21 -1.16 -8.03
N PHE A 152 1.55 0.00 -7.93
CA PHE A 152 2.01 1.14 -7.13
C PHE A 152 1.18 1.21 -5.85
N SER A 153 1.62 0.52 -4.79
CA SER A 153 0.85 0.32 -3.55
C SER A 153 0.71 1.57 -2.71
N GLY A 154 1.68 2.48 -2.74
CA GLY A 154 1.62 3.76 -2.04
C GLY A 154 0.73 4.80 -2.72
N GLY A 155 0.26 4.50 -3.92
CA GLY A 155 -0.52 5.42 -4.74
C GLY A 155 0.34 6.46 -5.47
N LEU A 156 -0.34 7.26 -6.27
CA LEU A 156 0.27 8.29 -7.14
C LEU A 156 -0.31 9.67 -6.80
N GLU A 157 0.55 10.67 -6.63
CA GLU A 157 0.10 12.03 -6.36
C GLU A 157 -0.39 12.72 -7.64
N ALA A 158 -1.71 12.91 -7.78
CA ALA A 158 -2.33 13.51 -8.96
C ALA A 158 -1.77 14.90 -9.31
N ARG A 159 -1.40 15.70 -8.29
CA ARG A 159 -0.82 17.04 -8.46
C ARG A 159 0.53 17.00 -9.20
N ARG A 160 1.30 15.93 -9.07
CA ARG A 160 2.63 15.76 -9.65
C ARG A 160 2.63 15.05 -11.00
N LEU A 161 1.48 14.49 -11.40
CA LEU A 161 1.36 13.79 -12.68
C LEU A 161 1.66 14.75 -13.85
N LYS A 162 2.45 14.29 -14.80
CA LYS A 162 2.87 15.00 -16.02
C LYS A 162 2.69 14.10 -17.25
N SER A 163 2.62 14.67 -18.45
CA SER A 163 2.45 13.94 -19.70
C SER A 163 3.51 12.86 -19.92
N TRP A 164 4.77 13.15 -19.63
CA TRP A 164 5.84 12.15 -19.79
C TRP A 164 5.74 10.95 -18.84
N HIS A 165 5.05 11.07 -17.69
CA HIS A 165 4.72 9.93 -16.84
C HIS A 165 3.73 9.00 -17.55
N ILE A 166 2.77 9.57 -18.28
CA ILE A 166 1.78 8.79 -19.03
C ILE A 166 2.46 7.92 -20.08
N GLU A 167 3.47 8.47 -20.78
CA GLU A 167 4.25 7.71 -21.74
C GLU A 167 5.04 6.56 -21.09
N LEU A 168 5.48 6.72 -19.86
CA LEU A 168 6.10 5.63 -19.10
C LEU A 168 5.06 4.57 -18.67
N PHE A 169 3.88 4.98 -18.19
CA PHE A 169 2.81 4.04 -17.83
C PHE A 169 2.33 3.22 -19.02
N LYS A 170 2.31 3.78 -20.23
CA LYS A 170 1.96 3.04 -21.45
C LYS A 170 2.96 1.92 -21.81
N LYS A 171 4.21 2.03 -21.34
CA LYS A 171 5.28 1.04 -21.61
C LYS A 171 5.32 -0.14 -20.66
N ILE A 172 4.53 -0.14 -19.60
CA ILE A 172 4.47 -1.20 -18.58
C ILE A 172 3.06 -1.77 -18.47
N LYS A 173 2.96 -3.00 -17.99
CA LYS A 173 1.66 -3.63 -17.70
C LYS A 173 1.13 -3.12 -16.36
N VAL A 174 0.26 -2.12 -16.36
CA VAL A 174 -0.37 -1.57 -15.16
C VAL A 174 -1.83 -2.01 -15.10
N PRO A 175 -2.22 -2.84 -14.13
CA PRO A 175 -3.62 -3.21 -13.90
C PRO A 175 -4.46 -2.02 -13.44
N GLU A 176 -3.96 -1.25 -12.47
CA GLU A 176 -4.65 -0.12 -11.86
C GLU A 176 -3.67 0.99 -11.48
N LEU A 177 -4.11 2.24 -11.66
CA LEU A 177 -3.41 3.44 -11.21
C LEU A 177 -4.21 4.05 -10.06
N TRP A 178 -3.64 4.08 -8.87
CA TRP A 178 -4.27 4.56 -7.66
C TRP A 178 -3.84 5.98 -7.34
N PHE A 179 -4.80 6.88 -7.22
CA PHE A 179 -4.64 8.27 -6.80
C PHE A 179 -5.30 8.49 -5.44
N ALA A 180 -5.26 9.72 -4.92
CA ALA A 180 -5.95 10.10 -3.70
C ALA A 180 -6.69 11.45 -3.88
N CYS A 181 -7.88 11.55 -3.27
CA CYS A 181 -8.68 12.77 -3.22
C CYS A 181 -9.31 12.95 -1.83
N ASP A 182 -8.48 13.32 -0.86
CA ASP A 182 -8.88 13.38 0.55
C ASP A 182 -9.51 14.73 0.95
N THR A 183 -9.40 15.74 0.09
CA THR A 183 -10.00 17.08 0.30
C THR A 183 -10.74 17.54 -0.93
N PRO A 184 -11.73 18.46 -0.80
CA PRO A 184 -12.38 19.09 -1.95
C PRO A 184 -11.39 19.81 -2.89
N ALA A 185 -10.34 20.41 -2.34
CA ALA A 185 -9.30 21.08 -3.11
C ALA A 185 -8.49 20.14 -4.02
N SER A 186 -8.46 18.85 -3.70
CA SER A 186 -7.76 17.81 -4.50
C SER A 186 -8.49 17.49 -5.80
N LEU A 187 -9.79 17.78 -5.92
CA LEU A 187 -10.58 17.48 -7.12
C LEU A 187 -10.02 18.13 -8.38
N LYS A 188 -9.50 19.35 -8.29
CA LYS A 188 -8.89 20.05 -9.44
C LYS A 188 -7.66 19.31 -9.99
N TYR A 189 -6.86 18.70 -9.12
CA TYR A 189 -5.69 17.92 -9.52
C TYR A 189 -6.11 16.57 -10.11
N LEU A 190 -7.16 15.96 -9.55
CA LEU A 190 -7.70 14.71 -10.07
C LEU A 190 -8.33 14.91 -11.45
N LYS A 191 -9.05 16.04 -11.68
CA LYS A 191 -9.56 16.42 -13.02
C LYS A 191 -8.42 16.50 -14.03
N ARG A 192 -7.37 17.29 -13.71
CA ARG A 192 -6.19 17.39 -14.57
C ARG A 192 -5.52 16.03 -14.81
N ALA A 193 -5.43 15.17 -13.78
CA ALA A 193 -4.89 13.82 -13.93
C ALA A 193 -5.76 12.98 -14.88
N ASN A 194 -7.09 13.10 -14.83
CA ASN A 194 -7.99 12.45 -15.77
C ASN A 194 -7.77 12.90 -17.21
N ASP A 195 -7.60 14.20 -17.42
CA ASP A 195 -7.33 14.77 -18.76
C ASP A 195 -6.01 14.20 -19.33
N LEU A 196 -4.98 14.08 -18.51
CA LEU A 196 -3.70 13.48 -18.90
C LEU A 196 -3.80 11.96 -19.17
N LEU A 197 -4.63 11.25 -18.39
CA LEU A 197 -4.84 9.80 -18.51
C LEU A 197 -5.75 9.40 -19.67
N GLY A 198 -6.35 10.34 -20.41
CA GLY A 198 -7.30 10.20 -21.50
C GLY A 198 -7.65 8.78 -21.95
N ASP A 199 -6.67 8.09 -22.56
CA ASP A 199 -6.84 6.74 -23.15
C ASP A 199 -6.93 5.61 -22.11
N PHE A 200 -6.65 5.88 -20.83
CA PHE A 200 -6.76 4.84 -19.82
C PHE A 200 -8.24 4.57 -19.46
N PRO A 201 -8.70 3.32 -19.54
CA PRO A 201 -10.09 3.02 -19.24
C PRO A 201 -10.40 3.25 -17.75
N THR A 202 -11.63 3.66 -17.44
CA THR A 202 -12.11 3.93 -16.07
C THR A 202 -11.80 2.78 -15.10
N ARG A 203 -11.89 1.52 -15.54
CA ARG A 203 -11.59 0.36 -14.70
C ARG A 203 -10.15 0.34 -14.15
N LYS A 204 -9.22 1.03 -14.80
CA LYS A 204 -7.82 1.17 -14.35
C LYS A 204 -7.57 2.42 -13.51
N LYS A 205 -8.49 3.38 -13.47
CA LYS A 205 -8.36 4.64 -12.74
C LYS A 205 -9.03 4.52 -11.38
N ARG A 206 -8.25 4.41 -10.32
CA ARG A 206 -8.72 4.24 -8.94
C ARG A 206 -8.38 5.47 -8.11
N CYS A 207 -9.19 5.74 -7.11
CA CYS A 207 -8.96 6.88 -6.24
C CYS A 207 -9.32 6.56 -4.79
N TYR A 208 -8.34 6.59 -3.89
CA TYR A 208 -8.60 6.62 -2.46
C TYR A 208 -9.29 7.92 -2.07
N VAL A 209 -10.34 7.82 -1.28
CA VAL A 209 -11.06 8.96 -0.73
C VAL A 209 -11.22 8.73 0.77
N MET A 210 -10.39 9.37 1.56
CA MET A 210 -10.56 9.32 3.02
C MET A 210 -11.79 10.13 3.41
N ILE A 211 -12.66 9.55 4.23
CA ILE A 211 -13.91 10.16 4.70
C ILE A 211 -13.95 10.23 6.23
N GLY A 212 -14.71 11.20 6.77
CA GLY A 212 -14.89 11.36 8.21
C GLY A 212 -13.80 12.17 8.91
N TYR A 213 -12.89 12.83 8.19
CA TYR A 213 -11.94 13.77 8.77
C TYR A 213 -12.46 15.20 8.71
N LYS A 214 -12.91 15.73 9.86
CA LYS A 214 -13.42 17.12 9.99
C LYS A 214 -14.47 17.51 8.94
N GLU A 215 -15.36 16.59 8.59
CA GLU A 215 -16.43 16.80 7.63
C GLU A 215 -17.72 16.07 8.05
N ASN A 216 -18.84 16.46 7.47
CA ASN A 216 -20.13 15.77 7.61
C ASN A 216 -20.32 14.72 6.49
N LEU A 217 -21.30 13.83 6.71
CA LEU A 217 -21.62 12.73 5.80
C LEU A 217 -21.93 13.19 4.38
N ALA A 218 -22.73 14.26 4.24
CA ALA A 218 -23.14 14.79 2.94
C ALA A 218 -21.95 15.35 2.13
N SER A 219 -21.00 15.98 2.81
CA SER A 219 -19.76 16.47 2.16
C SER A 219 -18.86 15.35 1.69
N ALA A 220 -18.72 14.29 2.49
CA ALA A 220 -17.98 13.10 2.12
C ALA A 220 -18.59 12.40 0.92
N GLU A 221 -19.92 12.20 0.93
CA GLU A 221 -20.63 11.56 -0.17
C GLU A 221 -20.54 12.38 -1.46
N ARG A 222 -20.70 13.70 -1.40
CA ARG A 222 -20.55 14.59 -2.55
C ARG A 222 -19.14 14.48 -3.16
N ARG A 223 -18.08 14.40 -2.34
CA ARG A 223 -16.72 14.22 -2.84
C ARG A 223 -16.54 12.88 -3.53
N LEU A 224 -17.09 11.79 -3.00
CA LEU A 224 -17.10 10.47 -3.62
C LEU A 224 -17.81 10.48 -4.97
N LYS A 225 -19.00 11.08 -5.05
CA LYS A 225 -19.75 11.28 -6.30
C LYS A 225 -18.96 12.10 -7.34
N ASN A 226 -18.29 13.17 -6.90
CA ASN A 226 -17.46 13.99 -7.78
C ASN A 226 -16.25 13.21 -8.33
N VAL A 227 -15.59 12.40 -7.50
CA VAL A 227 -14.50 11.52 -7.93
C VAL A 227 -14.99 10.53 -9.00
N TYR A 228 -16.16 9.93 -8.79
CA TYR A 228 -16.78 9.03 -9.76
C TYR A 228 -17.14 9.72 -11.07
N ALA A 229 -17.74 10.90 -11.00
CA ALA A 229 -18.09 11.72 -12.17
C ALA A 229 -16.86 12.15 -12.98
N LEU A 230 -15.69 12.29 -12.34
CA LEU A 230 -14.40 12.53 -13.00
C LEU A 230 -13.81 11.27 -13.69
N GLY A 231 -14.52 10.15 -13.71
CA GLY A 231 -14.06 8.92 -14.38
C GLY A 231 -13.08 8.07 -13.60
N PHE A 232 -12.97 8.26 -12.27
CA PHE A 232 -12.24 7.37 -11.37
C PHE A 232 -13.20 6.46 -10.62
N LEU A 233 -12.72 5.27 -10.26
CA LEU A 233 -13.43 4.39 -9.34
C LEU A 233 -12.99 4.74 -7.90
N PRO A 234 -13.84 5.40 -7.11
CA PRO A 234 -13.51 5.74 -5.73
C PRO A 234 -13.39 4.50 -4.85
N PHE A 235 -12.54 4.60 -3.85
CA PHE A 235 -12.41 3.64 -2.77
C PHE A 235 -12.37 4.41 -1.45
N SER A 236 -13.49 4.41 -0.75
CA SER A 236 -13.61 5.14 0.51
C SER A 236 -12.89 4.44 1.66
N GLN A 237 -12.29 5.25 2.53
CA GLN A 237 -11.63 4.80 3.75
C GLN A 237 -12.03 5.71 4.91
N LEU A 238 -12.56 5.14 5.98
CA LEU A 238 -12.87 5.87 7.20
C LEU A 238 -11.58 6.31 7.89
N TYR A 239 -11.44 7.60 8.15
CA TYR A 239 -10.33 8.15 8.90
C TYR A 239 -10.22 7.52 10.28
N GLN A 240 -9.02 7.17 10.69
CA GLN A 240 -8.71 6.74 12.04
C GLN A 240 -7.52 7.53 12.58
N PRO A 241 -7.64 8.18 13.73
CA PRO A 241 -6.53 8.91 14.35
C PRO A 241 -5.47 7.93 14.87
N LYS A 242 -4.28 8.47 15.15
CA LYS A 242 -3.13 7.70 15.64
C LYS A 242 -3.35 7.11 17.03
N THR A 243 -4.14 7.76 17.86
CA THR A 243 -4.24 7.45 19.29
C THR A 243 -5.45 6.57 19.61
N LYS A 244 -6.65 7.05 19.37
CA LYS A 244 -7.89 6.35 19.74
C LYS A 244 -8.78 6.12 18.53
N ARG A 245 -9.16 4.87 18.28
CA ARG A 245 -10.09 4.53 17.20
C ARG A 245 -11.44 5.20 17.37
N ILE A 246 -11.92 5.83 16.29
CA ILE A 246 -13.27 6.39 16.19
C ILE A 246 -14.26 5.25 15.96
N LYS A 247 -15.31 5.19 16.79
CA LYS A 247 -16.49 4.36 16.54
C LYS A 247 -17.47 5.15 15.69
N TYR A 248 -17.50 4.87 14.40
CA TYR A 248 -18.41 5.51 13.46
C TYR A 248 -19.85 5.00 13.61
N SER A 249 -20.83 5.88 13.34
CA SER A 249 -22.24 5.51 13.24
C SER A 249 -22.48 4.51 12.10
N GLN A 250 -23.66 3.90 12.07
CA GLN A 250 -24.04 2.97 10.99
C GLN A 250 -24.01 3.66 9.64
N GLU A 251 -24.52 4.88 9.54
CA GLU A 251 -24.55 5.68 8.29
C GLU A 251 -23.16 5.86 7.67
N TRP A 252 -22.14 6.18 8.48
CA TRP A 252 -20.75 6.28 8.01
C TRP A 252 -20.21 4.93 7.53
N ARG A 253 -20.56 3.85 8.24
CA ARG A 253 -20.12 2.50 7.84
C ARG A 253 -20.79 2.07 6.54
N ASP A 254 -22.06 2.40 6.33
CA ASP A 254 -22.81 2.08 5.12
C ASP A 254 -22.30 2.90 3.93
N LEU A 255 -22.04 4.20 4.11
CA LEU A 255 -21.40 5.03 3.10
C LEU A 255 -20.02 4.44 2.69
N ASN A 256 -19.19 4.10 3.67
CA ASN A 256 -17.90 3.48 3.41
C ASN A 256 -18.04 2.14 2.68
N ARG A 257 -18.95 1.27 3.13
CA ARG A 257 -19.21 -0.03 2.49
C ARG A 257 -19.66 0.12 1.05
N HIS A 258 -20.54 1.08 0.79
CA HIS A 258 -21.04 1.35 -0.55
C HIS A 258 -19.89 1.75 -1.47
N TRP A 259 -19.12 2.76 -1.10
CA TRP A 259 -18.07 3.34 -1.96
C TRP A 259 -16.71 2.63 -1.92
N SER A 260 -16.52 1.65 -1.06
CA SER A 260 -15.34 0.76 -1.10
C SER A 260 -15.51 -0.45 -2.03
N ARG A 261 -16.71 -0.65 -2.59
CA ARG A 261 -17.03 -1.81 -3.43
C ARG A 261 -17.59 -1.39 -4.79
N PRO A 262 -16.77 -1.34 -5.85
CA PRO A 262 -17.20 -0.91 -7.17
C PRO A 262 -18.46 -1.60 -7.70
N ALA A 263 -18.70 -2.85 -7.31
CA ALA A 263 -19.90 -3.60 -7.69
C ALA A 263 -21.22 -2.99 -7.16
N LEU A 264 -21.16 -2.14 -6.12
CA LEU A 264 -22.35 -1.53 -5.53
C LEU A 264 -22.74 -0.19 -6.18
N TYR A 265 -21.78 0.54 -6.76
CA TYR A 265 -22.04 1.87 -7.31
C TYR A 265 -21.80 1.99 -8.84
N ARG A 266 -21.21 0.95 -9.48
CA ARG A 266 -21.12 0.92 -10.93
C ARG A 266 -22.47 0.55 -11.52
N GLU A 267 -22.97 1.36 -12.44
CA GLU A 267 -24.10 0.96 -13.26
C GLU A 267 -23.75 -0.33 -14.01
N LYS A 268 -24.59 -1.36 -13.91
CA LYS A 268 -24.49 -2.51 -14.80
C LYS A 268 -24.65 -1.99 -16.23
N PRO A 269 -23.77 -2.37 -17.19
CA PRO A 269 -24.05 -2.03 -18.58
C PRO A 269 -25.46 -2.56 -18.89
N ARG A 270 -26.35 -1.68 -19.38
CA ARG A 270 -27.64 -2.11 -19.89
C ARG A 270 -27.36 -3.15 -20.95
N THR A 271 -27.73 -4.39 -20.71
CA THR A 271 -27.79 -5.42 -21.75
C THR A 271 -28.72 -4.87 -22.83
N LYS A 272 -28.16 -4.51 -24.00
CA LYS A 272 -28.96 -4.27 -25.18
C LYS A 272 -29.61 -5.62 -25.53
N GLY A 273 -30.89 -5.75 -25.30
CA GLY A 273 -31.68 -6.91 -25.70
C GLY A 273 -32.69 -7.31 -24.64
N GLU A 274 -33.81 -6.63 -24.56
CA GLU A 274 -35.18 -7.12 -24.46
C GLU A 274 -36.07 -6.14 -25.18
#